data_e6676b23e0bea432d9e6a15b0ea2482e
#
_entry.id   e6676b23e0bea432d9e6a15b0ea2482e
#
_cell.length_a   1.000
_cell.length_b   1.000
_cell.length_c   1.000
_cell.angle_alpha   90.00
_cell.angle_beta   90.00
_cell.angle_gamma   90.00
#
_symmetry.space_group_name_H-M   'P 1'
#
loop_
_entity.id
_entity.type
_entity.pdbx_description
1 polymer ?
#
loop_
_entity_poly.entity_id
_entity_poly.type
_entity_poly.pdbx_seq_one_letter_code
_entity_poly.pdbx_strand_id
1 'polypeptide(L)'
;MKMKYLIITISTIFLANCASTSLELPKSYTEESKKEEKTIESIDPFGGVQFFMDGMMFFEQGDYARAILEFQDAIDAGSNSAEVLFNMSEAYWMLQKFEKSIVFANQAIAMDENALDYKISLGKKFIALNDYESSLLIFNQIIESDPNNADVLFIIGDLKAELNDIDGALLYYQEAYNKNNDLILALEVAAELAYNSKHRDLSKIFKKLLLADPSNSEYMRGYLESNDGGNIEELLELLNLDSIKANPFYNNLYNQIALEYLRIGKLDSAEEFLQKSLSKKDNDRFALYYLSLVYRDIGRNDLALEVSKKHTSYYPNDKEGYINSSIALISLQNFSEAIDELNIAVSIFPNDFEVNYFLGLANYSARNFNEAEQFYSKSLLIDQKSVAAMHGLAMTYDQIEKWDKSDELYTKLIALNDRDAQAYNNFAYSLVERDEDLEYALTLAEKAIQISPDVSAYLDTIGWIYYKLSEFEKAKDFIAQALIYDDSSAVILEHYGDVLISVEELDEALIFYNKALLLDEDNEQLQTKISSYESQ
;
A
#
# COMPACT_ATOMS: atom_id res chain seq x y z
N MET A 1 -10.16 7.94 -7.48
CA MET A 1 -9.79 8.91 -8.52
C MET A 1 -10.65 8.63 -9.76
N LYS A 2 -11.59 9.50 -10.10
CA LYS A 2 -12.32 9.42 -11.38
C LYS A 2 -11.67 10.42 -12.32
N MET A 3 -10.51 10.09 -12.86
CA MET A 3 -10.03 10.78 -14.05
C MET A 3 -10.95 10.39 -15.21
N LYS A 4 -11.54 11.40 -15.81
CA LYS A 4 -12.36 11.23 -17.02
C LYS A 4 -11.41 10.76 -18.12
N TYR A 5 -11.69 9.60 -18.68
CA TYR A 5 -11.09 9.12 -19.90
C TYR A 5 -11.14 10.22 -20.95
N LEU A 6 -10.01 10.84 -21.23
CA LEU A 6 -9.79 11.56 -22.44
C LEU A 6 -9.08 10.60 -23.40
N ILE A 7 -9.83 9.59 -23.86
CA ILE A 7 -9.47 8.96 -25.11
C ILE A 7 -9.47 10.11 -26.10
N ILE A 8 -8.33 10.47 -26.64
CA ILE A 8 -8.27 11.25 -27.86
C ILE A 8 -8.93 10.35 -28.90
N THR A 9 -10.24 10.42 -28.94
CA THR A 9 -11.00 10.05 -30.12
C THR A 9 -10.47 10.95 -31.23
N ILE A 10 -9.48 10.44 -31.98
CA ILE A 10 -9.34 10.82 -33.38
C ILE A 10 -10.75 10.65 -33.91
N SER A 11 -11.42 11.79 -34.07
CA SER A 11 -12.80 12.01 -34.45
C SER A 11 -13.46 10.77 -35.05
N THR A 12 -14.13 9.99 -34.20
CA THR A 12 -15.20 9.10 -34.58
C THR A 12 -16.44 9.93 -34.89
N ILE A 13 -16.39 10.64 -36.01
CA ILE A 13 -17.57 10.97 -36.76
C ILE A 13 -17.68 9.87 -37.80
N PHE A 14 -18.74 9.09 -37.70
CA PHE A 14 -19.14 7.96 -38.51
C PHE A 14 -18.50 6.58 -38.21
N LEU A 15 -19.12 5.84 -37.28
CA LEU A 15 -19.38 4.40 -37.49
C LEU A 15 -20.33 3.90 -36.39
N ALA A 16 -21.63 4.02 -36.63
CA ALA A 16 -22.60 3.11 -36.02
C ALA A 16 -22.82 1.96 -36.99
N ASN A 17 -22.75 0.73 -36.51
CA ASN A 17 -23.09 -0.53 -37.11
C ASN A 17 -22.17 -1.07 -38.22
N CYS A 18 -21.29 -2.01 -37.84
CA CYS A 18 -21.18 -3.26 -38.61
C CYS A 18 -20.54 -4.38 -37.77
N ALA A 19 -21.17 -5.55 -37.88
CA ALA A 19 -20.84 -6.78 -37.17
C ALA A 19 -19.48 -7.36 -37.62
N SER A 20 -18.85 -8.05 -36.69
CA SER A 20 -17.66 -8.87 -36.86
C SER A 20 -17.76 -9.89 -37.99
N THR A 21 -16.89 -9.76 -38.97
CA THR A 21 -16.47 -10.88 -39.84
C THR A 21 -14.96 -10.82 -39.99
N SER A 22 -14.30 -11.85 -39.52
CA SER A 22 -12.88 -12.10 -39.72
C SER A 22 -12.57 -12.23 -41.21
N LEU A 23 -11.76 -11.30 -41.74
CA LEU A 23 -11.26 -11.37 -43.12
C LEU A 23 -9.86 -12.00 -43.10
N GLU A 24 -9.78 -13.22 -43.66
CA GLU A 24 -8.50 -13.84 -44.00
C GLU A 24 -7.90 -13.12 -45.22
N LEU A 25 -6.63 -12.68 -45.09
CA LEU A 25 -5.88 -12.08 -46.19
C LEU A 25 -5.52 -13.11 -47.25
N PRO A 26 -5.76 -12.84 -48.56
CA PRO A 26 -5.30 -13.72 -49.62
C PRO A 26 -3.79 -13.55 -49.87
N LYS A 27 -3.11 -14.69 -49.97
CA LYS A 27 -1.72 -14.79 -50.41
C LYS A 27 -1.56 -14.35 -51.86
N SER A 28 -0.55 -13.50 -52.08
CA SER A 28 0.15 -13.18 -53.33
C SER A 28 -0.62 -13.29 -54.65
N TYR A 29 -0.98 -12.15 -55.22
CA TYR A 29 -1.29 -12.03 -56.63
C TYR A 29 -0.08 -11.54 -57.43
N THR A 30 0.48 -12.46 -58.23
CA THR A 30 1.28 -12.09 -59.40
C THR A 30 0.37 -12.25 -60.61
N GLU A 31 -0.20 -11.16 -61.13
CA GLU A 31 -0.85 -11.16 -62.43
C GLU A 31 0.10 -10.60 -63.49
N GLU A 32 0.39 -11.45 -64.43
CA GLU A 32 1.00 -11.06 -65.73
C GLU A 32 0.06 -10.11 -66.49
N SER A 33 0.41 -8.83 -66.58
CA SER A 33 -0.26 -7.88 -67.47
C SER A 33 0.22 -8.11 -68.91
N LYS A 34 -0.70 -8.60 -69.77
CA LYS A 34 -0.55 -8.52 -71.22
C LYS A 34 -0.49 -7.04 -71.64
N LYS A 35 0.63 -6.62 -72.19
CA LYS A 35 0.77 -5.34 -72.89
C LYS A 35 -0.06 -5.36 -74.16
N GLU A 36 -1.13 -4.56 -74.22
CA GLU A 36 -1.63 -4.03 -75.48
C GLU A 36 -0.82 -2.75 -75.83
N GLU A 37 -0.10 -2.76 -76.93
CA GLU A 37 0.49 -1.57 -77.52
C GLU A 37 -0.61 -0.62 -77.98
N LYS A 38 -0.87 0.42 -77.18
CA LYS A 38 -1.59 1.62 -77.63
C LYS A 38 -0.59 2.58 -78.28
N THR A 39 -0.93 3.00 -79.49
CA THR A 39 -0.29 4.06 -80.27
C THR A 39 -0.10 5.32 -79.44
N ILE A 40 1.15 5.86 -79.43
CA ILE A 40 1.54 7.10 -78.78
C ILE A 40 0.85 8.26 -79.53
N GLU A 41 -0.32 8.69 -78.99
CA GLU A 41 -0.85 10.03 -79.28
C GLU A 41 -0.08 11.03 -78.40
N SER A 42 0.17 12.23 -78.99
CA SER A 42 0.93 13.32 -78.40
C SER A 42 0.50 13.59 -76.95
N ILE A 43 1.38 13.30 -76.00
CA ILE A 43 1.14 13.61 -74.59
C ILE A 43 0.96 15.13 -74.45
N ASP A 44 -0.24 15.59 -74.11
CA ASP A 44 -0.49 16.96 -73.69
C ASP A 44 0.13 17.17 -72.29
N PRO A 45 1.22 17.93 -72.18
CA PRO A 45 1.91 18.06 -70.88
C PRO A 45 1.09 18.80 -69.83
N PHE A 46 -0.04 19.38 -70.17
CA PHE A 46 -0.99 20.08 -69.26
C PHE A 46 -2.27 19.29 -68.95
N GLY A 47 -2.65 18.34 -69.79
CA GLY A 47 -3.90 17.57 -69.63
C GLY A 47 -3.92 16.76 -68.35
N GLY A 48 -2.85 16.10 -68.02
CA GLY A 48 -2.72 15.34 -66.77
C GLY A 48 -2.80 16.20 -65.49
N VAL A 49 -2.29 17.41 -65.51
CA VAL A 49 -2.41 18.37 -64.40
C VAL A 49 -3.85 18.87 -64.23
N GLN A 50 -4.54 19.13 -65.38
CA GLN A 50 -5.94 19.58 -65.28
C GLN A 50 -6.84 18.51 -64.67
N PHE A 51 -6.71 17.25 -65.10
CA PHE A 51 -7.46 16.12 -64.54
C PHE A 51 -7.17 15.97 -63.02
N PHE A 52 -5.93 16.14 -62.61
CA PHE A 52 -5.60 16.11 -61.16
C PHE A 52 -6.30 17.22 -60.41
N MET A 53 -6.28 18.46 -60.91
CA MET A 53 -6.97 19.58 -60.30
C MET A 53 -8.48 19.40 -60.23
N ASP A 54 -9.12 18.86 -61.31
CA ASP A 54 -10.54 18.56 -61.34
C ASP A 54 -10.85 17.42 -60.34
N GLY A 55 -9.99 16.41 -60.25
CA GLY A 55 -10.09 15.36 -59.23
C GLY A 55 -10.03 15.88 -57.81
N MET A 56 -9.11 16.81 -57.51
CA MET A 56 -9.03 17.48 -56.20
C MET A 56 -10.28 18.32 -55.92
N MET A 57 -10.80 19.01 -56.93
CA MET A 57 -12.06 19.77 -56.78
C MET A 57 -13.24 18.86 -56.41
N PHE A 58 -13.39 17.72 -57.08
CA PHE A 58 -14.43 16.73 -56.75
C PHE A 58 -14.21 16.09 -55.38
N PHE A 59 -12.97 15.85 -54.99
CA PHE A 59 -12.63 15.35 -53.67
C PHE A 59 -13.11 16.30 -52.57
N GLU A 60 -12.80 17.59 -52.68
CA GLU A 60 -13.24 18.62 -51.76
C GLU A 60 -14.77 18.79 -51.68
N GLN A 61 -15.46 18.49 -52.80
CA GLN A 61 -16.92 18.46 -52.87
C GLN A 61 -17.54 17.20 -52.27
N GLY A 62 -16.74 16.21 -51.87
CA GLY A 62 -17.20 14.91 -51.38
C GLY A 62 -17.63 13.94 -52.45
N ASP A 63 -17.45 14.26 -53.76
CA ASP A 63 -17.72 13.36 -54.85
C ASP A 63 -16.52 12.48 -55.18
N TYR A 64 -16.20 11.61 -54.23
CA TYR A 64 -15.01 10.75 -54.26
C TYR A 64 -15.01 9.80 -55.45
N ALA A 65 -16.18 9.42 -55.97
CA ALA A 65 -16.30 8.54 -57.14
C ALA A 65 -15.82 9.25 -58.40
N ARG A 66 -16.22 10.52 -58.62
CA ARG A 66 -15.70 11.33 -59.74
C ARG A 66 -14.25 11.68 -59.55
N ALA A 67 -13.84 12.04 -58.33
CA ALA A 67 -12.43 12.30 -58.03
C ALA A 67 -11.52 11.15 -58.47
N ILE A 68 -11.91 9.89 -58.22
CA ILE A 68 -11.16 8.72 -58.62
C ILE A 68 -11.07 8.61 -60.16
N LEU A 69 -12.14 8.93 -60.91
CA LEU A 69 -12.12 8.89 -62.37
C LEU A 69 -11.15 9.94 -62.92
N GLU A 70 -11.23 11.17 -62.44
CA GLU A 70 -10.32 12.23 -62.85
C GLU A 70 -8.87 11.93 -62.47
N PHE A 71 -8.58 11.36 -61.28
CA PHE A 71 -7.24 10.91 -60.93
C PHE A 71 -6.75 9.78 -61.85
N GLN A 72 -7.65 8.87 -62.29
CA GLN A 72 -7.30 7.84 -63.23
C GLN A 72 -6.97 8.45 -64.62
N ASP A 73 -7.79 9.42 -65.08
CA ASP A 73 -7.55 10.14 -66.34
C ASP A 73 -6.23 10.95 -66.28
N ALA A 74 -5.88 11.49 -65.08
CA ALA A 74 -4.58 12.13 -64.88
C ALA A 74 -3.43 11.15 -65.08
N ILE A 75 -3.55 9.93 -64.54
CA ILE A 75 -2.51 8.87 -64.71
C ILE A 75 -2.43 8.45 -66.19
N ASP A 76 -3.56 8.25 -66.83
CA ASP A 76 -3.62 7.83 -68.24
C ASP A 76 -3.08 8.91 -69.18
N ALA A 77 -3.22 10.20 -68.80
CA ALA A 77 -2.60 11.35 -69.48
C ALA A 77 -1.09 11.54 -69.19
N GLY A 78 -0.48 10.65 -68.40
CA GLY A 78 0.92 10.66 -68.09
C GLY A 78 1.33 11.40 -66.80
N SER A 79 0.36 11.91 -66.00
CA SER A 79 0.62 12.55 -64.69
C SER A 79 0.61 11.50 -63.58
N ASN A 80 1.44 10.48 -63.73
CA ASN A 80 1.58 9.42 -62.72
C ASN A 80 2.59 9.88 -61.65
N SER A 81 2.10 10.56 -60.61
CA SER A 81 2.91 11.04 -59.48
C SER A 81 2.50 10.39 -58.17
N ALA A 82 3.37 10.39 -57.20
CA ALA A 82 3.05 9.91 -55.86
C ALA A 82 1.83 10.63 -55.23
N GLU A 83 1.68 11.92 -55.53
CA GLU A 83 0.57 12.75 -55.02
C GLU A 83 -0.77 12.34 -55.60
N VAL A 84 -0.82 12.01 -56.91
CA VAL A 84 -2.07 11.49 -57.56
C VAL A 84 -2.47 10.16 -56.90
N LEU A 85 -1.54 9.23 -56.73
CA LEU A 85 -1.78 7.95 -56.12
C LEU A 85 -2.22 8.08 -54.67
N PHE A 86 -1.62 9.01 -53.93
CA PHE A 86 -2.00 9.31 -52.56
C PHE A 86 -3.45 9.80 -52.47
N ASN A 87 -3.81 10.79 -53.29
CA ASN A 87 -5.18 11.31 -53.30
C ASN A 87 -6.21 10.26 -53.80
N MET A 88 -5.84 9.38 -54.72
CA MET A 88 -6.65 8.20 -55.05
C MET A 88 -6.86 7.28 -53.83
N SER A 89 -5.80 7.06 -53.04
CA SER A 89 -5.92 6.27 -51.81
C SER A 89 -6.89 6.92 -50.81
N GLU A 90 -6.83 8.24 -50.64
CA GLU A 90 -7.76 8.96 -49.75
C GLU A 90 -9.21 8.87 -50.28
N ALA A 91 -9.43 9.04 -51.57
CA ALA A 91 -10.75 8.94 -52.18
C ALA A 91 -11.35 7.50 -52.07
N TYR A 92 -10.53 6.46 -52.26
CA TYR A 92 -10.96 5.09 -52.03
C TYR A 92 -11.26 4.82 -50.54
N TRP A 93 -10.51 5.43 -49.61
CA TRP A 93 -10.78 5.33 -48.18
C TRP A 93 -12.16 5.90 -47.84
N MET A 94 -12.46 7.10 -48.35
CA MET A 94 -13.75 7.77 -48.13
C MET A 94 -14.93 6.98 -48.70
N LEU A 95 -14.71 6.20 -49.74
CA LEU A 95 -15.70 5.25 -50.30
C LEU A 95 -15.72 3.89 -49.60
N GLN A 96 -15.01 3.73 -48.50
CA GLN A 96 -14.87 2.48 -47.73
C GLN A 96 -14.33 1.30 -48.58
N LYS A 97 -13.54 1.60 -49.61
CA LYS A 97 -12.84 0.61 -50.44
C LYS A 97 -11.43 0.41 -49.91
N PHE A 98 -11.31 -0.08 -48.67
CA PHE A 98 -10.10 -0.11 -47.86
C PHE A 98 -8.91 -0.82 -48.53
N GLU A 99 -9.17 -1.99 -49.15
CA GLU A 99 -8.11 -2.73 -49.85
C GLU A 99 -7.47 -1.90 -50.99
N LYS A 100 -8.30 -1.25 -51.81
CA LYS A 100 -7.82 -0.38 -52.89
C LYS A 100 -7.07 0.84 -52.32
N SER A 101 -7.60 1.45 -51.27
CA SER A 101 -6.93 2.55 -50.57
C SER A 101 -5.52 2.17 -50.14
N ILE A 102 -5.35 1.01 -49.51
CA ILE A 102 -4.04 0.52 -49.04
C ILE A 102 -3.09 0.27 -50.22
N VAL A 103 -3.60 -0.32 -51.33
CA VAL A 103 -2.80 -0.56 -52.55
C VAL A 103 -2.25 0.75 -53.10
N PHE A 104 -3.09 1.78 -53.29
CA PHE A 104 -2.68 3.07 -53.82
C PHE A 104 -1.78 3.85 -52.86
N ALA A 105 -2.02 3.75 -51.53
CA ALA A 105 -1.10 4.34 -50.52
C ALA A 105 0.29 3.72 -50.63
N ASN A 106 0.40 2.39 -50.73
CA ASN A 106 1.70 1.72 -50.87
C ASN A 106 2.42 2.10 -52.18
N GLN A 107 1.67 2.25 -53.30
CA GLN A 107 2.22 2.72 -54.56
C GLN A 107 2.73 4.15 -54.46
N ALA A 108 2.01 5.04 -53.77
CA ALA A 108 2.45 6.42 -53.51
C ALA A 108 3.76 6.46 -52.71
N ILE A 109 3.82 5.67 -51.61
CA ILE A 109 5.03 5.54 -50.80
C ILE A 109 6.20 4.95 -51.59
N ALA A 110 5.96 3.96 -52.47
CA ALA A 110 7.01 3.38 -53.30
C ALA A 110 7.58 4.39 -54.34
N MET A 111 6.81 5.40 -54.73
CA MET A 111 7.27 6.48 -55.62
C MET A 111 7.98 7.61 -54.88
N ASP A 112 7.60 7.86 -53.62
CA ASP A 112 8.26 8.82 -52.73
C ASP A 112 8.41 8.21 -51.32
N GLU A 113 9.51 7.50 -51.13
CA GLU A 113 9.83 6.83 -49.88
C GLU A 113 10.07 7.79 -48.71
N ASN A 114 10.30 9.08 -48.99
CA ASN A 114 10.54 10.12 -47.99
C ASN A 114 9.28 10.88 -47.60
N ALA A 115 8.15 10.66 -48.29
CA ALA A 115 6.90 11.33 -47.98
C ALA A 115 6.33 10.84 -46.65
N LEU A 116 6.62 11.58 -45.59
CA LEU A 116 6.18 11.28 -44.22
C LEU A 116 4.65 11.24 -44.11
N ASP A 117 3.96 12.18 -44.73
CA ASP A 117 2.48 12.28 -44.69
C ASP A 117 1.81 11.04 -45.27
N TYR A 118 2.38 10.44 -46.33
CA TYR A 118 1.81 9.21 -46.92
C TYR A 118 1.94 8.02 -45.98
N LYS A 119 3.09 7.88 -45.32
CA LYS A 119 3.31 6.83 -44.30
C LYS A 119 2.40 7.04 -43.10
N ILE A 120 2.27 8.26 -42.60
CA ILE A 120 1.37 8.58 -41.46
C ILE A 120 -0.08 8.25 -41.84
N SER A 121 -0.54 8.62 -43.03
CA SER A 121 -1.88 8.30 -43.49
C SER A 121 -2.10 6.79 -43.58
N LEU A 122 -1.17 6.03 -44.14
CA LEU A 122 -1.27 4.57 -44.21
C LEU A 122 -1.28 3.94 -42.83
N GLY A 123 -0.41 4.37 -41.93
CA GLY A 123 -0.38 3.89 -40.54
C GLY A 123 -1.72 4.13 -39.82
N LYS A 124 -2.31 5.33 -39.98
CA LYS A 124 -3.64 5.66 -39.45
C LYS A 124 -4.77 4.80 -40.04
N LYS A 125 -4.70 4.47 -41.33
CA LYS A 125 -5.65 3.55 -41.95
C LYS A 125 -5.60 2.15 -41.36
N PHE A 126 -4.41 1.64 -41.07
CA PHE A 126 -4.27 0.36 -40.36
C PHE A 126 -4.82 0.42 -38.92
N ILE A 127 -4.61 1.54 -38.19
CA ILE A 127 -5.24 1.74 -36.88
C ILE A 127 -6.77 1.66 -36.99
N ALA A 128 -7.36 2.35 -37.96
CA ALA A 128 -8.80 2.37 -38.17
C ALA A 128 -9.39 0.98 -38.54
N LEU A 129 -8.56 0.09 -39.06
CA LEU A 129 -8.91 -1.29 -39.38
C LEU A 129 -8.57 -2.25 -38.21
N ASN A 130 -8.08 -1.76 -37.09
CA ASN A 130 -7.55 -2.53 -35.94
C ASN A 130 -6.38 -3.46 -36.31
N ASP A 131 -5.68 -3.18 -37.43
CA ASP A 131 -4.45 -3.88 -37.81
C ASP A 131 -3.25 -3.15 -37.20
N TYR A 132 -3.09 -3.30 -35.88
CA TYR A 132 -2.07 -2.61 -35.10
C TYR A 132 -0.66 -3.06 -35.46
N GLU A 133 -0.50 -4.32 -35.88
CA GLU A 133 0.81 -4.86 -36.27
C GLU A 133 1.34 -4.19 -37.56
N SER A 134 0.47 -4.10 -38.60
CA SER A 134 0.82 -3.40 -39.86
C SER A 134 1.05 -1.90 -39.62
N SER A 135 0.24 -1.28 -38.76
CA SER A 135 0.44 0.11 -38.36
C SER A 135 1.80 0.32 -37.68
N LEU A 136 2.15 -0.54 -36.72
CA LEU A 136 3.42 -0.49 -36.01
C LEU A 136 4.61 -0.61 -36.96
N LEU A 137 4.51 -1.48 -37.97
CA LEU A 137 5.55 -1.61 -39.00
C LEU A 137 5.80 -0.29 -39.73
N ILE A 138 4.74 0.42 -40.14
CA ILE A 138 4.84 1.70 -40.86
C ILE A 138 5.42 2.79 -39.95
N PHE A 139 4.94 2.92 -38.69
CA PHE A 139 5.44 3.94 -37.79
C PHE A 139 6.90 3.68 -37.37
N ASN A 140 7.35 2.44 -37.26
CA ASN A 140 8.75 2.10 -37.05
C ASN A 140 9.65 2.56 -38.21
N GLN A 141 9.21 2.43 -39.46
CA GLN A 141 9.94 2.98 -40.61
C GLN A 141 10.13 4.51 -40.54
N ILE A 142 9.14 5.20 -39.95
CA ILE A 142 9.23 6.65 -39.73
C ILE A 142 10.30 6.94 -38.67
N ILE A 143 10.29 6.21 -37.56
CA ILE A 143 11.27 6.40 -36.46
C ILE A 143 12.69 6.02 -36.88
N GLU A 144 12.87 5.03 -37.77
CA GLU A 144 14.19 4.74 -38.35
C GLU A 144 14.77 5.93 -39.11
N SER A 145 13.93 6.72 -39.78
CA SER A 145 14.34 7.91 -40.53
C SER A 145 14.38 9.19 -39.67
N ASP A 146 13.49 9.32 -38.68
CA ASP A 146 13.39 10.44 -37.74
C ASP A 146 13.24 9.96 -36.29
N PRO A 147 14.34 9.56 -35.62
CA PRO A 147 14.27 9.03 -34.23
C PRO A 147 13.82 10.05 -33.17
N ASN A 148 13.66 11.31 -33.53
CA ASN A 148 13.28 12.37 -32.61
C ASN A 148 11.80 12.80 -32.75
N ASN A 149 11.03 12.11 -33.57
CA ASN A 149 9.63 12.43 -33.81
C ASN A 149 8.78 12.01 -32.61
N ALA A 150 8.54 12.94 -31.69
CA ALA A 150 7.82 12.69 -30.45
C ALA A 150 6.38 12.22 -30.68
N ASP A 151 5.70 12.77 -31.69
CA ASP A 151 4.31 12.40 -32.00
C ASP A 151 4.22 10.96 -32.50
N VAL A 152 5.17 10.54 -33.34
CA VAL A 152 5.22 9.15 -33.82
C VAL A 152 5.61 8.18 -32.71
N LEU A 153 6.55 8.56 -31.82
CA LEU A 153 6.86 7.76 -30.62
C LEU A 153 5.62 7.57 -29.73
N PHE A 154 4.82 8.63 -29.57
CA PHE A 154 3.58 8.56 -28.81
C PHE A 154 2.59 7.57 -29.44
N ILE A 155 2.39 7.64 -30.78
CA ILE A 155 1.51 6.71 -31.52
C ILE A 155 2.01 5.26 -31.39
N ILE A 156 3.32 5.02 -31.45
CA ILE A 156 3.90 3.68 -31.23
C ILE A 156 3.58 3.20 -29.79
N GLY A 157 3.64 4.08 -28.81
CA GLY A 157 3.20 3.79 -27.44
C GLY A 157 1.76 3.30 -27.39
N ASP A 158 0.82 4.01 -28.05
CA ASP A 158 -0.59 3.62 -28.15
C ASP A 158 -0.74 2.24 -28.79
N LEU A 159 -0.06 2.00 -29.93
CA LEU A 159 -0.10 0.72 -30.63
C LEU A 159 0.42 -0.44 -29.77
N LYS A 160 1.50 -0.20 -29.03
CA LYS A 160 2.04 -1.19 -28.07
C LYS A 160 1.05 -1.50 -26.95
N ALA A 161 0.34 -0.50 -26.43
CA ALA A 161 -0.68 -0.69 -25.42
C ALA A 161 -1.86 -1.52 -25.96
N GLU A 162 -2.33 -1.24 -27.18
CA GLU A 162 -3.38 -2.03 -27.83
C GLU A 162 -2.96 -3.50 -28.09
N LEU A 163 -1.68 -3.72 -28.35
CA LEU A 163 -1.09 -5.06 -28.48
C LEU A 163 -0.77 -5.72 -27.12
N ASN A 164 -1.16 -5.08 -26.00
CA ASN A 164 -0.90 -5.52 -24.64
C ASN A 164 0.59 -5.65 -24.28
N ASP A 165 1.47 -4.94 -24.98
CA ASP A 165 2.89 -4.78 -24.67
C ASP A 165 3.07 -3.56 -23.76
N ILE A 166 2.76 -3.75 -22.47
CA ILE A 166 2.75 -2.65 -21.49
C ILE A 166 4.15 -2.05 -21.31
N ASP A 167 5.18 -2.89 -21.15
CA ASP A 167 6.56 -2.41 -21.00
C ASP A 167 7.01 -1.57 -22.20
N GLY A 168 6.71 -2.05 -23.42
CA GLY A 168 7.00 -1.32 -24.65
C GLY A 168 6.24 0.01 -24.73
N ALA A 169 4.95 0.01 -24.39
CA ALA A 169 4.13 1.24 -24.38
C ALA A 169 4.71 2.30 -23.45
N LEU A 170 5.01 1.91 -22.19
CA LEU A 170 5.58 2.82 -21.19
C LEU A 170 6.95 3.38 -21.63
N LEU A 171 7.76 2.57 -22.29
CA LEU A 171 9.05 3.01 -22.84
C LEU A 171 8.86 4.11 -23.90
N TYR A 172 7.99 3.86 -24.88
CA TYR A 172 7.75 4.79 -25.98
C TYR A 172 7.07 6.09 -25.53
N TYR A 173 6.14 6.06 -24.59
CA TYR A 173 5.57 7.29 -24.00
C TYR A 173 6.63 8.12 -23.28
N GLN A 174 7.51 7.48 -22.51
CA GLN A 174 8.58 8.19 -21.83
C GLN A 174 9.62 8.76 -22.83
N GLU A 175 9.90 8.04 -23.92
CA GLU A 175 10.75 8.55 -24.99
C GLU A 175 10.12 9.73 -25.70
N ALA A 176 8.81 9.68 -26.02
CA ALA A 176 8.09 10.78 -26.63
C ALA A 176 8.21 12.06 -25.76
N TYR A 177 7.99 11.96 -24.45
CA TYR A 177 8.20 13.07 -23.53
C TYR A 177 9.67 13.55 -23.50
N ASN A 178 10.64 12.64 -23.49
CA ASN A 178 12.06 13.01 -23.46
C ASN A 178 12.51 13.74 -24.75
N LYS A 179 11.83 13.51 -25.89
CA LYS A 179 12.08 14.21 -27.16
C LYS A 179 11.36 15.54 -27.24
N ASN A 180 10.19 15.65 -26.64
CA ASN A 180 9.41 16.88 -26.55
C ASN A 180 8.83 17.03 -25.14
N ASN A 181 9.48 17.82 -24.30
CA ASN A 181 9.07 18.03 -22.91
C ASN A 181 7.71 18.76 -22.75
N ASP A 182 7.20 19.38 -23.80
CA ASP A 182 5.85 19.97 -23.81
C ASP A 182 4.76 18.88 -23.95
N LEU A 183 5.13 17.67 -24.37
CA LEU A 183 4.21 16.54 -24.50
C LEU A 183 3.98 15.82 -23.15
N ILE A 184 3.56 16.57 -22.14
CA ILE A 184 3.26 16.05 -20.79
C ILE A 184 2.20 14.95 -20.85
N LEU A 185 1.25 15.03 -21.80
CA LEU A 185 0.23 14.03 -22.04
C LEU A 185 0.80 12.61 -22.18
N ALA A 186 2.00 12.46 -22.76
CA ALA A 186 2.63 11.15 -22.90
C ALA A 186 2.93 10.50 -21.54
N LEU A 187 3.37 11.28 -20.56
CA LEU A 187 3.60 10.79 -19.20
C LEU A 187 2.27 10.54 -18.44
N GLU A 188 1.23 11.34 -18.70
CA GLU A 188 -0.09 11.14 -18.10
C GLU A 188 -0.72 9.83 -18.55
N VAL A 189 -0.68 9.55 -19.86
CA VAL A 189 -1.15 8.28 -20.44
C VAL A 189 -0.31 7.10 -19.90
N ALA A 190 1.01 7.26 -19.84
CA ALA A 190 1.89 6.26 -19.24
C ALA A 190 1.54 5.99 -17.76
N ALA A 191 1.25 7.03 -16.98
CA ALA A 191 0.86 6.88 -15.57
C ALA A 191 -0.48 6.15 -15.42
N GLU A 192 -1.46 6.46 -16.26
CA GLU A 192 -2.76 5.77 -16.28
C GLU A 192 -2.61 4.29 -16.64
N LEU A 193 -1.84 3.98 -17.69
CA LEU A 193 -1.55 2.62 -18.10
C LEU A 193 -0.82 1.84 -17.01
N ALA A 194 0.21 2.44 -16.40
CA ALA A 194 0.99 1.84 -15.32
C ALA A 194 0.14 1.60 -14.06
N TYR A 195 -0.77 2.53 -13.73
CA TYR A 195 -1.72 2.38 -12.62
C TYR A 195 -2.67 1.20 -12.83
N ASN A 196 -3.30 1.14 -14.01
CA ASN A 196 -4.27 0.10 -14.35
C ASN A 196 -3.64 -1.30 -14.40
N SER A 197 -2.40 -1.39 -14.88
CA SER A 197 -1.62 -2.64 -14.94
C SER A 197 -0.86 -2.97 -13.65
N LYS A 198 -0.92 -2.12 -12.61
CA LYS A 198 -0.12 -2.20 -11.38
C LYS A 198 1.38 -2.31 -11.65
N HIS A 199 1.86 -1.54 -12.61
CA HIS A 199 3.23 -1.61 -13.06
C HIS A 199 4.20 -0.99 -12.04
N ARG A 200 5.37 -1.62 -11.87
CA ARG A 200 6.40 -1.20 -10.88
C ARG A 200 7.00 0.19 -11.13
N ASP A 201 6.95 0.70 -12.36
CA ASP A 201 7.53 2.01 -12.70
C ASP A 201 6.57 3.19 -12.48
N LEU A 202 5.38 2.94 -11.89
CA LEU A 202 4.38 3.98 -11.65
C LEU A 202 4.93 5.18 -10.87
N SER A 203 5.68 4.94 -9.80
CA SER A 203 6.27 6.01 -8.98
C SER A 203 7.29 6.85 -9.78
N LYS A 204 8.10 6.21 -10.62
CA LYS A 204 9.07 6.90 -11.47
C LYS A 204 8.40 7.81 -12.51
N ILE A 205 7.26 7.36 -13.05
CA ILE A 205 6.47 8.15 -14.01
C ILE A 205 5.87 9.36 -13.30
N PHE A 206 5.26 9.16 -12.11
CA PHE A 206 4.73 10.28 -11.32
C PHE A 206 5.83 11.26 -10.86
N LYS A 207 7.04 10.77 -10.57
CA LYS A 207 8.18 11.65 -10.29
C LYS A 207 8.50 12.57 -11.48
N LYS A 208 8.51 12.02 -12.70
CA LYS A 208 8.74 12.82 -13.91
C LYS A 208 7.63 13.86 -14.13
N LEU A 209 6.36 13.46 -13.93
CA LEU A 209 5.21 14.36 -13.98
C LEU A 209 5.33 15.50 -12.96
N LEU A 210 5.69 15.16 -11.71
CA LEU A 210 5.90 16.13 -10.65
C LEU A 210 7.04 17.10 -10.94
N LEU A 211 8.12 16.64 -11.58
CA LEU A 211 9.23 17.51 -11.98
C LEU A 211 8.87 18.38 -13.18
N ALA A 212 7.97 17.93 -14.06
CA ALA A 212 7.46 18.69 -15.19
C ALA A 212 6.51 19.81 -14.75
N ASP A 213 5.61 19.51 -13.81
CA ASP A 213 4.72 20.51 -13.17
C ASP A 213 4.73 20.31 -11.65
N PRO A 214 5.67 20.96 -10.95
CA PRO A 214 5.81 20.86 -9.49
C PRO A 214 4.63 21.39 -8.69
N SER A 215 3.78 22.22 -9.29
CA SER A 215 2.60 22.80 -8.64
C SER A 215 1.38 21.86 -8.64
N ASN A 216 1.41 20.84 -9.50
CA ASN A 216 0.29 19.93 -9.67
C ASN A 216 0.15 18.99 -8.47
N SER A 217 -0.96 19.15 -7.75
CA SER A 217 -1.25 18.37 -6.54
C SER A 217 -1.54 16.89 -6.82
N GLU A 218 -2.11 16.57 -8.00
CA GLU A 218 -2.40 15.18 -8.39
C GLU A 218 -1.12 14.40 -8.67
N TYR A 219 -0.10 15.03 -9.28
CA TYR A 219 1.18 14.38 -9.55
C TYR A 219 1.95 14.09 -8.25
N MET A 220 1.95 15.05 -7.31
CA MET A 220 2.54 14.83 -5.99
C MET A 220 1.81 13.70 -5.24
N ARG A 221 0.48 13.71 -5.24
CA ARG A 221 -0.30 12.66 -4.60
C ARG A 221 -0.04 11.29 -5.25
N GLY A 222 -0.09 11.22 -6.58
CA GLY A 222 0.20 9.99 -7.32
C GLY A 222 1.59 9.44 -7.04
N TYR A 223 2.60 10.33 -6.93
CA TYR A 223 3.94 9.94 -6.53
C TYR A 223 3.97 9.34 -5.13
N LEU A 224 3.39 10.03 -4.13
CA LEU A 224 3.38 9.59 -2.74
C LEU A 224 2.64 8.25 -2.57
N GLU A 225 1.46 8.10 -3.21
CA GLU A 225 0.66 6.87 -3.15
C GLU A 225 1.34 5.67 -3.83
N SER A 226 2.12 5.92 -4.90
CA SER A 226 2.81 4.87 -5.65
C SER A 226 4.21 4.55 -5.14
N ASN A 227 4.77 5.38 -4.25
CA ASN A 227 6.14 5.25 -3.74
C ASN A 227 6.16 4.44 -2.43
N ASP A 228 5.51 3.28 -2.40
CA ASP A 228 5.51 2.39 -1.24
C ASP A 228 6.86 1.65 -1.12
N GLY A 229 7.56 1.86 0.02
CA GLY A 229 8.92 1.36 0.22
C GLY A 229 9.98 2.15 -0.55
N GLY A 230 9.74 3.46 -0.74
CA GLY A 230 10.60 4.34 -1.53
C GLY A 230 11.96 4.59 -0.93
N ASN A 231 12.91 4.98 -1.79
CA ASN A 231 14.24 5.36 -1.37
C ASN A 231 14.20 6.69 -0.59
N ILE A 232 14.64 6.66 0.67
CA ILE A 232 14.70 7.84 1.55
C ILE A 232 15.54 8.96 0.93
N GLU A 233 16.67 8.63 0.27
CA GLU A 233 17.54 9.61 -0.39
C GLU A 233 16.78 10.37 -1.48
N GLU A 234 15.98 9.66 -2.27
CA GLU A 234 15.16 10.26 -3.33
C GLU A 234 14.07 11.19 -2.77
N LEU A 235 13.45 10.81 -1.66
CA LEU A 235 12.46 11.65 -0.97
C LEU A 235 13.12 12.91 -0.37
N LEU A 236 14.34 12.78 0.18
CA LEU A 236 15.12 13.90 0.70
C LEU A 236 15.58 14.84 -0.42
N GLU A 237 15.96 14.32 -1.59
CA GLU A 237 16.26 15.13 -2.77
C GLU A 237 15.04 15.97 -3.19
N LEU A 238 13.86 15.34 -3.31
CA LEU A 238 12.62 16.05 -3.62
C LEU A 238 12.29 17.11 -2.56
N LEU A 239 12.41 16.79 -1.28
CA LEU A 239 12.13 17.72 -0.19
C LEU A 239 12.98 19.00 -0.29
N ASN A 240 14.19 18.92 -0.85
CA ASN A 240 15.10 20.05 -1.00
C ASN A 240 14.86 20.90 -2.27
N LEU A 241 13.98 20.48 -3.18
CA LEU A 241 13.66 21.26 -4.38
C LEU A 241 12.75 22.44 -4.03
N ASP A 242 13.20 23.66 -4.32
CA ASP A 242 12.39 24.86 -4.07
C ASP A 242 11.09 24.89 -4.91
N SER A 243 11.13 24.29 -6.09
CA SER A 243 9.99 24.25 -7.02
C SER A 243 8.75 23.55 -6.46
N ILE A 244 8.91 22.55 -5.60
CA ILE A 244 7.78 21.78 -5.03
C ILE A 244 7.27 22.33 -3.67
N LYS A 245 7.96 23.30 -3.08
CA LYS A 245 7.61 23.83 -1.74
C LYS A 245 6.23 24.49 -1.69
N ALA A 246 5.73 24.99 -2.82
CA ALA A 246 4.41 25.56 -2.94
C ALA A 246 3.29 24.52 -3.18
N ASN A 247 3.66 23.25 -3.40
CA ASN A 247 2.67 22.20 -3.64
C ASN A 247 1.82 21.96 -2.38
N PRO A 248 0.47 21.86 -2.48
CA PRO A 248 -0.39 21.61 -1.32
C PRO A 248 -0.06 20.33 -0.53
N PHE A 249 0.51 19.31 -1.19
CA PHE A 249 0.91 18.05 -0.58
C PHE A 249 2.39 18.01 -0.16
N TYR A 250 3.11 19.15 -0.21
CA TYR A 250 4.53 19.19 0.18
C TYR A 250 4.78 18.67 1.61
N ASN A 251 3.87 18.97 2.53
CA ASN A 251 4.00 18.50 3.92
C ASN A 251 3.97 16.95 4.02
N ASN A 252 3.28 16.28 3.09
CA ASN A 252 3.19 14.82 3.09
C ASN A 252 4.53 14.13 2.78
N LEU A 253 5.52 14.85 2.20
CA LEU A 253 6.88 14.32 2.05
C LEU A 253 7.54 14.07 3.41
N TYR A 254 7.34 14.96 4.39
CA TYR A 254 7.84 14.72 5.75
C TYR A 254 7.25 13.44 6.34
N ASN A 255 5.93 13.25 6.16
CA ASN A 255 5.23 12.06 6.63
C ASN A 255 5.73 10.79 5.94
N GLN A 256 5.95 10.84 4.62
CA GLN A 256 6.47 9.69 3.87
C GLN A 256 7.89 9.33 4.28
N ILE A 257 8.77 10.33 4.46
CA ILE A 257 10.15 10.11 4.94
C ILE A 257 10.12 9.49 6.34
N ALA A 258 9.26 9.99 7.23
CA ALA A 258 9.09 9.44 8.56
C ALA A 258 8.64 7.97 8.52
N LEU A 259 7.69 7.64 7.65
CA LEU A 259 7.21 6.28 7.47
C LEU A 259 8.33 5.33 7.02
N GLU A 260 9.18 5.76 6.08
CA GLU A 260 10.31 4.95 5.65
C GLU A 260 11.35 4.76 6.77
N TYR A 261 11.59 5.78 7.59
CA TYR A 261 12.44 5.63 8.80
C TYR A 261 11.84 4.66 9.81
N LEU A 262 10.51 4.67 10.00
CA LEU A 262 9.82 3.69 10.87
C LEU A 262 9.99 2.26 10.35
N ARG A 263 9.88 2.04 9.03
CA ARG A 263 10.06 0.72 8.41
C ARG A 263 11.45 0.10 8.66
N ILE A 264 12.47 0.95 8.75
CA ILE A 264 13.85 0.50 9.02
C ILE A 264 14.25 0.63 10.50
N GLY A 265 13.28 0.91 11.40
CA GLY A 265 13.48 0.96 12.84
C GLY A 265 14.28 2.18 13.34
N LYS A 266 14.42 3.24 12.53
CA LYS A 266 15.11 4.48 12.93
C LYS A 266 14.15 5.48 13.58
N LEU A 267 13.77 5.21 14.83
CA LEU A 267 12.74 5.95 15.56
C LEU A 267 13.10 7.44 15.75
N ASP A 268 14.36 7.77 16.08
CA ASP A 268 14.81 9.17 16.25
C ASP A 268 14.64 9.99 14.98
N SER A 269 14.98 9.41 13.81
CA SER A 269 14.81 10.08 12.51
C SER A 269 13.34 10.25 12.18
N ALA A 270 12.52 9.24 12.47
CA ALA A 270 11.08 9.32 12.27
C ALA A 270 10.45 10.41 13.13
N GLU A 271 10.83 10.51 14.42
CA GLU A 271 10.44 11.59 15.34
C GLU A 271 10.75 12.97 14.73
N GLU A 272 11.98 13.18 14.25
CA GLU A 272 12.41 14.45 13.67
C GLU A 272 11.50 14.88 12.50
N PHE A 273 11.21 13.95 11.58
CA PHE A 273 10.41 14.27 10.40
C PHE A 273 8.92 14.45 10.72
N LEU A 274 8.36 13.71 11.68
CA LEU A 274 6.99 13.91 12.16
C LEU A 274 6.83 15.26 12.87
N GLN A 275 7.81 15.66 13.69
CA GLN A 275 7.83 16.98 14.31
C GLN A 275 7.93 18.11 13.26
N LYS A 276 8.75 17.93 12.20
CA LYS A 276 8.81 18.88 11.09
C LYS A 276 7.46 18.99 10.37
N SER A 277 6.76 17.87 10.16
CA SER A 277 5.41 17.89 9.63
C SER A 277 4.45 18.72 10.50
N LEU A 278 4.42 18.46 11.82
CA LEU A 278 3.58 19.20 12.76
C LEU A 278 3.97 20.67 12.89
N SER A 279 5.24 21.02 12.70
CA SER A 279 5.68 22.43 12.67
C SER A 279 5.11 23.23 11.50
N LYS A 280 4.76 22.56 10.41
CA LYS A 280 4.14 23.15 9.20
C LYS A 280 2.62 23.09 9.26
N LYS A 281 2.09 22.00 9.81
CA LYS A 281 0.65 21.75 9.93
C LYS A 281 0.38 21.06 11.26
N ASP A 282 0.06 21.85 12.28
CA ASP A 282 -0.06 21.41 13.67
C ASP A 282 -1.20 20.41 13.91
N ASN A 283 -2.15 20.34 12.98
CA ASN A 283 -3.24 19.38 12.95
C ASN A 283 -3.04 18.28 11.89
N ASP A 284 -1.79 17.94 11.54
CA ASP A 284 -1.55 16.81 10.63
C ASP A 284 -1.88 15.49 11.32
N ARG A 285 -3.01 14.87 10.89
CA ARG A 285 -3.55 13.63 11.49
C ARG A 285 -2.54 12.48 11.45
N PHE A 286 -1.84 12.33 10.31
CA PHE A 286 -0.84 11.29 10.16
C PHE A 286 0.32 11.48 11.14
N ALA A 287 0.86 12.69 11.20
CA ALA A 287 1.99 13.00 12.07
C ALA A 287 1.62 12.87 13.55
N LEU A 288 0.42 13.31 13.97
CA LEU A 288 -0.06 13.15 15.35
C LEU A 288 -0.17 11.67 15.73
N TYR A 289 -0.75 10.84 14.84
CA TYR A 289 -0.88 9.41 15.09
C TYR A 289 0.47 8.72 15.23
N TYR A 290 1.33 8.83 14.21
CA TYR A 290 2.61 8.11 14.22
C TYR A 290 3.59 8.63 15.26
N LEU A 291 3.58 9.93 15.56
CA LEU A 291 4.44 10.49 16.61
C LEU A 291 4.06 9.96 18.01
N SER A 292 2.77 9.76 18.28
CA SER A 292 2.33 9.16 19.53
C SER A 292 2.81 7.70 19.66
N LEU A 293 2.82 6.93 18.56
CA LEU A 293 3.38 5.58 18.54
C LEU A 293 4.90 5.58 18.78
N VAL A 294 5.63 6.47 18.10
CA VAL A 294 7.08 6.60 18.27
C VAL A 294 7.42 6.92 19.72
N TYR A 295 6.75 7.89 20.34
CA TYR A 295 7.01 8.24 21.74
C TYR A 295 6.73 7.09 22.70
N ARG A 296 5.66 6.32 22.46
CA ARG A 296 5.38 5.12 23.24
C ARG A 296 6.47 4.07 23.09
N ASP A 297 6.92 3.81 21.85
CA ASP A 297 7.90 2.76 21.57
C ASP A 297 9.30 3.08 22.13
N ILE A 298 9.62 4.38 22.34
CA ILE A 298 10.84 4.82 23.03
C ILE A 298 10.62 5.10 24.51
N GLY A 299 9.45 4.75 25.07
CA GLY A 299 9.15 4.88 26.51
C GLY A 299 8.83 6.30 27.00
N ARG A 300 8.66 7.28 26.09
CA ARG A 300 8.33 8.68 26.43
C ARG A 300 6.80 8.86 26.50
N ASN A 301 6.17 8.18 27.48
CA ASN A 301 4.71 8.10 27.59
C ASN A 301 4.04 9.45 27.88
N ASP A 302 4.71 10.38 28.54
CA ASP A 302 4.27 11.75 28.77
C ASP A 302 4.06 12.50 27.44
N LEU A 303 5.00 12.41 26.52
CA LEU A 303 4.90 13.03 25.20
C LEU A 303 3.90 12.30 24.30
N ALA A 304 3.82 10.96 24.41
CA ALA A 304 2.80 10.19 23.70
C ALA A 304 1.39 10.67 24.10
N LEU A 305 1.17 10.91 25.40
CA LEU A 305 -0.08 11.44 25.93
C LEU A 305 -0.38 12.85 25.39
N GLU A 306 0.61 13.75 25.44
CA GLU A 306 0.45 15.13 24.93
C GLU A 306 0.00 15.13 23.45
N VAL A 307 0.70 14.36 22.61
CA VAL A 307 0.40 14.29 21.18
C VAL A 307 -0.95 13.62 20.92
N SER A 308 -1.31 12.57 21.67
CA SER A 308 -2.59 11.88 21.53
C SER A 308 -3.77 12.76 21.96
N LYS A 309 -3.64 13.55 23.04
CA LYS A 309 -4.64 14.54 23.43
C LYS A 309 -4.81 15.65 22.40
N LYS A 310 -3.73 16.05 21.76
CA LYS A 310 -3.80 16.97 20.61
C LYS A 310 -4.51 16.33 19.43
N HIS A 311 -4.29 15.03 19.18
CA HIS A 311 -5.00 14.27 18.14
C HIS A 311 -6.52 14.26 18.41
N THR A 312 -6.97 13.89 19.60
CA THR A 312 -8.40 13.86 19.96
C THR A 312 -9.04 15.25 19.87
N SER A 313 -8.29 16.31 20.24
CA SER A 313 -8.82 17.68 20.16
C SER A 313 -9.12 18.13 18.73
N TYR A 314 -8.29 17.77 17.74
CA TYR A 314 -8.50 18.07 16.34
C TYR A 314 -9.46 17.09 15.65
N TYR A 315 -9.44 15.83 16.07
CA TYR A 315 -10.17 14.73 15.44
C TYR A 315 -11.00 13.94 16.47
N PRO A 316 -12.04 14.55 17.06
CA PRO A 316 -12.84 13.90 18.12
C PRO A 316 -13.62 12.67 17.66
N ASN A 317 -13.78 12.47 16.35
CA ASN A 317 -14.39 11.29 15.73
C ASN A 317 -13.34 10.28 15.21
N ASP A 318 -12.12 10.34 15.73
CA ASP A 318 -11.04 9.40 15.42
C ASP A 318 -10.68 8.61 16.69
N LYS A 319 -11.00 7.32 16.68
CA LYS A 319 -10.78 6.44 17.86
C LYS A 319 -9.31 6.31 18.23
N GLU A 320 -8.40 6.41 17.24
CA GLU A 320 -6.97 6.20 17.42
C GLU A 320 -6.34 7.17 18.43
N GLY A 321 -6.82 8.42 18.44
CA GLY A 321 -6.37 9.41 19.43
C GLY A 321 -6.71 8.99 20.87
N TYR A 322 -7.92 8.50 21.12
CA TYR A 322 -8.35 8.04 22.44
C TYR A 322 -7.63 6.76 22.88
N ILE A 323 -7.44 5.81 21.95
CA ILE A 323 -6.72 4.57 22.21
C ILE A 323 -5.27 4.87 22.60
N ASN A 324 -4.56 5.68 21.80
CA ASN A 324 -3.17 6.03 22.08
C ASN A 324 -3.02 6.83 23.37
N SER A 325 -3.95 7.76 23.66
CA SER A 325 -4.01 8.48 24.95
C SER A 325 -4.16 7.52 26.12
N SER A 326 -5.10 6.58 26.01
CA SER A 326 -5.36 5.61 27.09
C SER A 326 -4.20 4.65 27.32
N ILE A 327 -3.52 4.18 26.26
CA ILE A 327 -2.32 3.34 26.39
C ILE A 327 -1.19 4.11 27.13
N ALA A 328 -0.97 5.37 26.76
CA ALA A 328 0.01 6.21 27.41
C ALA A 328 -0.35 6.43 28.92
N LEU A 329 -1.63 6.67 29.23
CA LEU A 329 -2.12 6.84 30.59
C LEU A 329 -1.98 5.56 31.42
N ILE A 330 -2.29 4.39 30.83
CA ILE A 330 -2.09 3.09 31.49
C ILE A 330 -0.60 2.88 31.81
N SER A 331 0.29 3.19 30.86
CA SER A 331 1.75 3.08 31.06
C SER A 331 2.26 4.05 32.15
N LEU A 332 1.60 5.18 32.33
CA LEU A 332 1.86 6.15 33.40
C LEU A 332 1.13 5.82 34.71
N GLN A 333 0.43 4.69 34.78
CA GLN A 333 -0.40 4.25 35.90
C GLN A 333 -1.58 5.21 36.24
N ASN A 334 -1.95 6.09 35.32
CA ASN A 334 -3.09 7.02 35.46
C ASN A 334 -4.39 6.36 35.01
N PHE A 335 -4.77 5.25 35.65
CA PHE A 335 -5.87 4.39 35.19
C PHE A 335 -7.24 5.09 35.17
N SER A 336 -7.52 5.96 36.15
CA SER A 336 -8.78 6.71 36.19
C SER A 336 -8.96 7.59 34.97
N GLU A 337 -7.92 8.33 34.57
CA GLU A 337 -7.98 9.22 33.40
C GLU A 337 -8.06 8.40 32.09
N ALA A 338 -7.39 7.22 32.04
CA ALA A 338 -7.53 6.30 30.91
C ALA A 338 -8.97 5.80 30.73
N ILE A 339 -9.64 5.46 31.84
CA ILE A 339 -11.06 5.05 31.83
C ILE A 339 -11.95 6.20 31.36
N ASP A 340 -11.71 7.42 31.81
CA ASP A 340 -12.49 8.60 31.42
C ASP A 340 -12.37 8.88 29.91
N GLU A 341 -11.16 8.86 29.37
CA GLU A 341 -10.89 9.03 27.94
C GLU A 341 -11.60 7.93 27.10
N LEU A 342 -11.50 6.68 27.54
CA LEU A 342 -12.14 5.56 26.83
C LEU A 342 -13.67 5.55 26.97
N ASN A 343 -14.22 6.10 28.06
CA ASN A 343 -15.67 6.29 28.21
C ASN A 343 -16.19 7.33 27.19
N ILE A 344 -15.41 8.36 26.86
CA ILE A 344 -15.74 9.26 25.75
C ILE A 344 -15.70 8.46 24.44
N ALA A 345 -14.64 7.70 24.20
CA ALA A 345 -14.49 6.91 22.99
C ALA A 345 -15.63 5.91 22.79
N VAL A 346 -16.02 5.15 23.85
CA VAL A 346 -17.09 4.14 23.75
C VAL A 346 -18.47 4.77 23.52
N SER A 347 -18.67 6.03 23.94
CA SER A 347 -19.92 6.75 23.64
C SER A 347 -20.06 7.08 22.15
N ILE A 348 -18.93 7.28 21.45
CA ILE A 348 -18.87 7.56 20.01
C ILE A 348 -18.80 6.25 19.20
N PHE A 349 -18.03 5.28 19.68
CA PHE A 349 -17.75 4.01 19.02
C PHE A 349 -18.21 2.78 19.86
N PRO A 350 -19.49 2.66 20.17
CA PRO A 350 -19.99 1.67 21.14
C PRO A 350 -19.74 0.21 20.74
N ASN A 351 -19.63 -0.08 19.45
CA ASN A 351 -19.40 -1.41 18.90
C ASN A 351 -18.00 -1.56 18.25
N ASP A 352 -17.06 -0.75 18.66
CA ASP A 352 -15.66 -0.93 18.23
C ASP A 352 -14.94 -1.92 19.15
N PHE A 353 -14.24 -2.87 18.53
CA PHE A 353 -13.50 -3.92 19.25
C PHE A 353 -12.41 -3.33 20.15
N GLU A 354 -11.56 -2.47 19.58
CA GLU A 354 -10.37 -1.95 20.26
C GLU A 354 -10.75 -1.03 21.42
N VAL A 355 -11.73 -0.16 21.23
CA VAL A 355 -12.24 0.72 22.31
C VAL A 355 -12.75 -0.10 23.50
N ASN A 356 -13.54 -1.14 23.25
CA ASN A 356 -14.03 -2.00 24.34
C ASN A 356 -12.89 -2.83 24.96
N TYR A 357 -11.93 -3.31 24.17
CA TYR A 357 -10.76 -4.04 24.67
C TYR A 357 -9.90 -3.17 25.61
N PHE A 358 -9.52 -1.96 25.16
CA PHE A 358 -8.71 -1.08 26.00
C PHE A 358 -9.46 -0.55 27.22
N LEU A 359 -10.77 -0.39 27.15
CA LEU A 359 -11.59 -0.06 28.31
C LEU A 359 -11.62 -1.23 29.32
N GLY A 360 -11.64 -2.48 28.82
CA GLY A 360 -11.43 -3.68 29.64
C GLY A 360 -10.07 -3.68 30.32
N LEU A 361 -9.00 -3.38 29.56
CA LEU A 361 -7.63 -3.32 30.05
C LEU A 361 -7.44 -2.23 31.12
N ALA A 362 -7.94 -1.01 30.86
CA ALA A 362 -7.85 0.10 31.82
C ALA A 362 -8.57 -0.23 33.13
N ASN A 363 -9.77 -0.83 33.06
CA ASN A 363 -10.51 -1.25 34.25
C ASN A 363 -9.82 -2.40 34.98
N TYR A 364 -9.25 -3.38 34.27
CA TYR A 364 -8.46 -4.45 34.90
C TYR A 364 -7.25 -3.88 35.65
N SER A 365 -6.50 -2.97 35.02
CA SER A 365 -5.35 -2.31 35.64
C SER A 365 -5.74 -1.45 36.84
N ALA A 366 -6.93 -0.86 36.84
CA ALA A 366 -7.51 -0.13 37.96
C ALA A 366 -8.13 -1.04 39.04
N ARG A 367 -8.06 -2.35 38.89
CA ARG A 367 -8.71 -3.38 39.74
C ARG A 367 -10.27 -3.30 39.77
N ASN A 368 -10.87 -2.67 38.77
CA ASN A 368 -12.31 -2.63 38.56
C ASN A 368 -12.76 -3.88 37.78
N PHE A 369 -12.62 -5.06 38.39
CA PHE A 369 -12.72 -6.33 37.67
C PHE A 369 -14.12 -6.63 37.12
N ASN A 370 -15.19 -6.14 37.73
CA ASN A 370 -16.56 -6.32 37.21
C ASN A 370 -16.77 -5.53 35.90
N GLU A 371 -16.25 -4.31 35.84
CA GLU A 371 -16.28 -3.48 34.66
C GLU A 371 -15.37 -4.06 33.57
N ALA A 372 -14.19 -4.56 33.93
CA ALA A 372 -13.29 -5.26 33.03
C ALA A 372 -13.98 -6.48 32.38
N GLU A 373 -14.68 -7.33 33.17
CA GLU A 373 -15.46 -8.44 32.64
C GLU A 373 -16.48 -7.97 31.60
N GLN A 374 -17.20 -6.88 31.90
CA GLN A 374 -18.21 -6.34 30.98
C GLN A 374 -17.61 -5.95 29.63
N PHE A 375 -16.50 -5.19 29.65
CA PHE A 375 -15.92 -4.63 28.44
C PHE A 375 -15.13 -5.67 27.64
N TYR A 376 -14.38 -6.57 28.28
CA TYR A 376 -13.74 -7.68 27.58
C TYR A 376 -14.77 -8.64 26.97
N SER A 377 -15.86 -8.96 27.69
CA SER A 377 -16.94 -9.76 27.14
C SER A 377 -17.59 -9.12 25.93
N LYS A 378 -17.79 -7.80 25.96
CA LYS A 378 -18.33 -7.05 24.84
C LYS A 378 -17.36 -7.01 23.65
N SER A 379 -16.05 -6.88 23.89
CA SER A 379 -15.02 -6.99 22.86
C SER A 379 -15.07 -8.38 22.20
N LEU A 380 -15.20 -9.46 22.96
CA LEU A 380 -15.32 -10.82 22.44
C LEU A 380 -16.62 -11.10 21.69
N LEU A 381 -17.72 -10.37 21.98
CA LEU A 381 -18.93 -10.45 21.16
C LEU A 381 -18.72 -9.87 19.75
N ILE A 382 -17.81 -8.89 19.61
CA ILE A 382 -17.46 -8.26 18.34
C ILE A 382 -16.46 -9.13 17.56
N ASP A 383 -15.39 -9.57 18.22
CA ASP A 383 -14.41 -10.52 17.66
C ASP A 383 -14.23 -11.73 18.58
N GLN A 384 -14.98 -12.79 18.27
CA GLN A 384 -14.99 -14.05 19.04
C GLN A 384 -13.68 -14.84 18.98
N LYS A 385 -12.74 -14.45 18.14
CA LYS A 385 -11.43 -15.11 17.96
C LYS A 385 -10.27 -14.31 18.55
N SER A 386 -10.53 -13.15 19.12
CA SER A 386 -9.48 -12.33 19.69
C SER A 386 -8.78 -13.02 20.86
N VAL A 387 -7.55 -13.44 20.63
CA VAL A 387 -6.68 -14.05 21.65
C VAL A 387 -6.43 -13.07 22.80
N ALA A 388 -6.16 -11.79 22.50
CA ALA A 388 -5.90 -10.77 23.50
C ALA A 388 -7.09 -10.54 24.44
N ALA A 389 -8.32 -10.46 23.88
CA ALA A 389 -9.51 -10.28 24.70
C ALA A 389 -9.87 -11.54 25.50
N MET A 390 -9.58 -12.75 25.00
CA MET A 390 -9.73 -13.99 25.77
C MET A 390 -8.77 -14.05 26.96
N HIS A 391 -7.49 -13.67 26.77
CA HIS A 391 -6.53 -13.56 27.89
C HIS A 391 -7.00 -12.55 28.92
N GLY A 392 -7.37 -11.34 28.52
CA GLY A 392 -7.84 -10.30 29.44
C GLY A 392 -9.07 -10.75 30.23
N LEU A 393 -10.03 -11.43 29.56
CA LEU A 393 -11.23 -11.92 30.23
C LEU A 393 -10.95 -13.12 31.15
N ALA A 394 -10.07 -14.05 30.76
CA ALA A 394 -9.68 -15.20 31.59
C ALA A 394 -8.99 -14.72 32.88
N MET A 395 -8.00 -13.83 32.76
CA MET A 395 -7.35 -13.21 33.92
C MET A 395 -8.34 -12.43 34.79
N THR A 396 -9.33 -11.76 34.18
CA THR A 396 -10.39 -11.07 34.94
C THR A 396 -11.25 -12.04 35.69
N TYR A 397 -11.61 -13.19 35.11
CA TYR A 397 -12.38 -14.24 35.79
C TYR A 397 -11.62 -14.84 36.98
N ASP A 398 -10.29 -15.00 36.87
CA ASP A 398 -9.47 -15.42 38.01
C ASP A 398 -9.58 -14.42 39.18
N GLN A 399 -9.50 -13.11 38.92
CA GLN A 399 -9.58 -12.07 39.96
C GLN A 399 -10.95 -11.98 40.65
N ILE A 400 -12.01 -12.44 39.98
CA ILE A 400 -13.38 -12.46 40.55
C ILE A 400 -13.86 -13.87 40.87
N GLU A 401 -12.93 -14.82 40.98
CA GLU A 401 -13.14 -16.21 41.40
C GLU A 401 -14.18 -16.97 40.55
N LYS A 402 -14.30 -16.63 39.26
CA LYS A 402 -15.12 -17.35 38.28
C LYS A 402 -14.35 -18.45 37.58
N TRP A 403 -13.79 -19.34 38.35
CA TRP A 403 -12.81 -20.35 37.93
C TRP A 403 -13.24 -21.21 36.74
N ASP A 404 -14.48 -21.73 36.74
CA ASP A 404 -14.97 -22.53 35.62
C ASP A 404 -14.88 -21.78 34.26
N LYS A 405 -15.10 -20.46 34.30
CA LYS A 405 -15.06 -19.64 33.10
C LYS A 405 -13.63 -19.29 32.65
N SER A 406 -12.73 -19.06 33.62
CA SER A 406 -11.31 -18.84 33.26
C SER A 406 -10.70 -20.09 32.66
N ASP A 407 -10.98 -21.26 33.27
CA ASP A 407 -10.51 -22.57 32.77
C ASP A 407 -11.02 -22.89 31.36
N GLU A 408 -12.29 -22.57 31.06
CA GLU A 408 -12.88 -22.70 29.74
C GLU A 408 -12.12 -21.83 28.71
N LEU A 409 -11.81 -20.59 29.07
CA LEU A 409 -11.09 -19.67 28.18
C LEU A 409 -9.64 -20.07 28.00
N TYR A 410 -8.91 -20.47 29.05
CA TYR A 410 -7.54 -20.95 28.91
C TYR A 410 -7.47 -22.22 28.05
N THR A 411 -8.39 -23.16 28.27
CA THR A 411 -8.52 -24.37 27.44
C THR A 411 -8.75 -24.01 25.98
N LYS A 412 -9.61 -23.03 25.71
CA LYS A 412 -9.89 -22.54 24.35
C LYS A 412 -8.67 -21.86 23.72
N LEU A 413 -7.94 -21.02 24.48
CA LEU A 413 -6.71 -20.37 24.01
C LEU A 413 -5.65 -21.41 23.59
N ILE A 414 -5.41 -22.41 24.43
CA ILE A 414 -4.48 -23.53 24.15
C ILE A 414 -4.92 -24.32 22.91
N ALA A 415 -6.23 -24.55 22.75
CA ALA A 415 -6.76 -25.26 21.59
C ALA A 415 -6.66 -24.43 20.29
N LEU A 416 -6.71 -23.09 20.38
CA LEU A 416 -6.52 -22.19 19.24
C LEU A 416 -5.06 -22.08 18.81
N ASN A 417 -4.13 -22.11 19.76
CA ASN A 417 -2.69 -22.02 19.52
C ASN A 417 -1.95 -22.85 20.59
N ASP A 418 -1.50 -24.02 20.22
CA ASP A 418 -0.72 -24.94 21.08
C ASP A 418 0.69 -24.45 21.40
N ARG A 419 1.08 -23.28 20.89
CA ARG A 419 2.34 -22.56 21.19
C ARG A 419 2.11 -21.25 21.95
N ASP A 420 0.94 -21.05 22.50
CA ASP A 420 0.64 -19.89 23.35
C ASP A 420 1.19 -20.14 24.78
N ALA A 421 2.46 -19.82 24.98
CA ALA A 421 3.12 -20.00 26.29
C ALA A 421 2.43 -19.23 27.41
N GLN A 422 1.86 -18.04 27.10
CA GLN A 422 1.14 -17.23 28.07
C GLN A 422 -0.14 -17.93 28.54
N ALA A 423 -0.89 -18.59 27.65
CA ALA A 423 -2.10 -19.32 28.02
C ALA A 423 -1.77 -20.48 28.95
N TYR A 424 -0.71 -21.25 28.63
CA TYR A 424 -0.25 -22.33 29.48
C TYR A 424 0.19 -21.83 30.85
N ASN A 425 0.99 -20.77 30.91
CA ASN A 425 1.47 -20.20 32.17
C ASN A 425 0.33 -19.63 33.04
N ASN A 426 -0.56 -18.84 32.44
CA ASN A 426 -1.63 -18.21 33.21
C ASN A 426 -2.64 -19.24 33.74
N PHE A 427 -2.88 -20.31 32.98
CA PHE A 427 -3.70 -21.42 33.47
C PHE A 427 -3.02 -22.15 34.62
N ALA A 428 -1.72 -22.45 34.49
CA ALA A 428 -0.94 -23.06 35.57
C ALA A 428 -0.95 -22.20 36.84
N TYR A 429 -0.75 -20.88 36.69
CA TYR A 429 -0.78 -19.93 37.79
C TYR A 429 -2.14 -19.86 38.46
N SER A 430 -3.23 -19.82 37.68
CA SER A 430 -4.60 -19.86 38.19
C SER A 430 -4.87 -21.12 39.03
N LEU A 431 -4.41 -22.30 38.59
CA LEU A 431 -4.56 -23.57 39.32
C LEU A 431 -3.73 -23.58 40.63
N VAL A 432 -2.49 -23.11 40.60
CA VAL A 432 -1.59 -23.12 41.78
C VAL A 432 -2.07 -22.14 42.86
N GLU A 433 -2.62 -20.98 42.49
CA GLU A 433 -3.14 -20.00 43.46
C GLU A 433 -4.36 -20.53 44.26
N ARG A 434 -5.14 -21.40 43.66
CA ARG A 434 -6.29 -22.01 44.30
C ARG A 434 -6.03 -23.42 44.88
N ASP A 435 -4.78 -23.84 44.88
CA ASP A 435 -4.33 -25.16 45.32
C ASP A 435 -5.10 -26.34 44.63
N GLU A 436 -5.45 -26.17 43.34
CA GLU A 436 -6.16 -27.17 42.54
C GLU A 436 -5.24 -27.84 41.53
N ASP A 437 -5.38 -29.16 41.39
CA ASP A 437 -4.68 -30.00 40.39
C ASP A 437 -3.23 -29.57 40.10
N LEU A 438 -2.41 -29.50 41.17
CA LEU A 438 -1.03 -29.05 41.10
C LEU A 438 -0.17 -29.86 40.11
N GLU A 439 -0.51 -31.16 39.90
CA GLU A 439 0.20 -32.00 38.91
C GLU A 439 -0.14 -31.56 37.48
N TYR A 440 -1.37 -31.21 37.21
CA TYR A 440 -1.77 -30.65 35.91
C TYR A 440 -1.19 -29.25 35.71
N ALA A 441 -1.21 -28.40 36.76
CA ALA A 441 -0.58 -27.10 36.73
C ALA A 441 0.93 -27.21 36.37
N LEU A 442 1.64 -28.18 36.96
CA LEU A 442 3.04 -28.45 36.63
C LEU A 442 3.22 -28.80 35.14
N THR A 443 2.36 -29.65 34.59
CA THR A 443 2.40 -30.03 33.17
C THR A 443 2.22 -28.80 32.26
N LEU A 444 1.31 -27.90 32.61
CA LEU A 444 1.08 -26.65 31.88
C LEU A 444 2.29 -25.69 31.97
N ALA A 445 2.84 -25.51 33.18
CA ALA A 445 4.01 -24.64 33.39
C ALA A 445 5.25 -25.17 32.66
N GLU A 446 5.50 -26.50 32.69
CA GLU A 446 6.54 -27.15 31.89
C GLU A 446 6.38 -26.89 30.39
N LYS A 447 5.13 -26.89 29.90
CA LYS A 447 4.87 -26.55 28.51
C LYS A 447 5.15 -25.10 28.19
N ALA A 448 4.83 -24.15 29.10
CA ALA A 448 5.12 -22.74 28.95
C ALA A 448 6.64 -22.49 28.81
N ILE A 449 7.47 -23.05 29.72
CA ILE A 449 8.92 -22.91 29.68
C ILE A 449 9.56 -23.67 28.51
N GLN A 450 8.95 -24.77 28.04
CA GLN A 450 9.40 -25.45 26.83
C GLN A 450 9.25 -24.56 25.58
N ILE A 451 8.23 -23.73 25.51
CA ILE A 451 7.96 -22.81 24.40
C ILE A 451 8.81 -21.55 24.53
N SER A 452 8.92 -21.00 25.75
CA SER A 452 9.62 -19.74 26.04
C SER A 452 10.42 -19.86 27.35
N PRO A 453 11.67 -20.36 27.29
CA PRO A 453 12.44 -20.76 28.47
C PRO A 453 12.96 -19.59 29.31
N ASP A 454 13.09 -18.40 28.71
CA ASP A 454 13.79 -17.25 29.32
C ASP A 454 12.82 -16.20 29.88
N VAL A 455 11.58 -16.60 30.18
CA VAL A 455 10.54 -15.71 30.73
C VAL A 455 10.48 -15.89 32.25
N SER A 456 10.88 -14.85 32.99
CA SER A 456 10.94 -14.87 34.45
C SER A 456 9.63 -15.30 35.12
N ALA A 457 8.50 -14.77 34.66
CA ALA A 457 7.17 -15.14 35.19
C ALA A 457 6.84 -16.62 35.02
N TYR A 458 7.33 -17.29 33.95
CA TYR A 458 7.07 -18.72 33.73
C TYR A 458 7.94 -19.60 34.62
N LEU A 459 9.18 -19.17 34.85
CA LEU A 459 10.09 -19.81 35.79
C LEU A 459 9.63 -19.64 37.24
N ASP A 460 9.06 -18.49 37.59
CA ASP A 460 8.45 -18.25 38.88
C ASP A 460 7.22 -19.14 39.10
N THR A 461 6.32 -19.21 38.13
CA THR A 461 5.12 -20.07 38.21
C THR A 461 5.48 -21.53 38.45
N ILE A 462 6.43 -22.10 37.72
CA ILE A 462 6.85 -23.50 37.93
C ILE A 462 7.54 -23.66 39.29
N GLY A 463 8.33 -22.70 39.72
CA GLY A 463 8.94 -22.68 41.07
C GLY A 463 7.88 -22.62 42.16
N TRP A 464 6.84 -21.79 41.98
CA TRP A 464 5.74 -21.67 42.93
C TRP A 464 4.90 -22.97 43.02
N ILE A 465 4.70 -23.68 41.88
CA ILE A 465 4.07 -25.01 41.89
C ILE A 465 4.92 -26.00 42.68
N TYR A 466 6.24 -26.05 42.51
CA TYR A 466 7.11 -26.93 43.30
C TYR A 466 7.08 -26.57 44.79
N TYR A 467 6.99 -25.28 45.14
CA TYR A 467 6.82 -24.85 46.51
C TYR A 467 5.52 -25.43 47.11
N LYS A 468 4.41 -25.33 46.44
CA LYS A 468 3.10 -25.92 46.85
C LYS A 468 3.13 -27.44 46.95
N LEU A 469 3.91 -28.11 46.11
CA LEU A 469 4.19 -29.54 46.20
C LEU A 469 5.17 -29.92 47.29
N SER A 470 5.68 -28.96 48.08
CA SER A 470 6.71 -29.15 49.12
C SER A 470 8.07 -29.63 48.60
N GLU A 471 8.34 -29.43 47.30
CA GLU A 471 9.64 -29.71 46.68
C GLU A 471 10.55 -28.46 46.71
N PHE A 472 10.90 -28.01 47.90
CA PHE A 472 11.47 -26.69 48.16
C PHE A 472 12.82 -26.42 47.47
N GLU A 473 13.67 -27.43 47.32
CA GLU A 473 14.94 -27.27 46.61
C GLU A 473 14.73 -26.98 45.11
N LYS A 474 13.76 -27.67 44.44
CA LYS A 474 13.40 -27.36 43.07
C LYS A 474 12.75 -25.98 42.95
N ALA A 475 11.88 -25.62 43.88
CA ALA A 475 11.29 -24.30 43.96
C ALA A 475 12.36 -23.20 43.99
N LYS A 476 13.38 -23.39 44.88
CA LYS A 476 14.53 -22.48 45.03
C LYS A 476 15.29 -22.31 43.71
N ASP A 477 15.59 -23.45 43.05
CA ASP A 477 16.34 -23.44 41.79
C ASP A 477 15.59 -22.68 40.69
N PHE A 478 14.28 -22.91 40.50
CA PHE A 478 13.48 -22.26 39.44
C PHE A 478 13.26 -20.77 39.73
N ILE A 479 12.94 -20.36 40.98
CA ILE A 479 12.71 -18.96 41.30
C ILE A 479 14.04 -18.18 41.28
N ALA A 480 15.16 -18.80 41.69
CA ALA A 480 16.47 -18.20 41.51
C ALA A 480 16.81 -17.94 40.02
N GLN A 481 16.43 -18.86 39.14
CA GLN A 481 16.57 -18.63 37.69
C GLN A 481 15.64 -17.51 37.20
N ALA A 482 14.40 -17.41 37.69
CA ALA A 482 13.51 -16.30 37.39
C ALA A 482 14.13 -14.93 37.72
N LEU A 483 14.78 -14.82 38.89
CA LEU A 483 15.46 -13.59 39.35
C LEU A 483 16.68 -13.22 38.51
N ILE A 484 17.28 -14.15 37.75
CA ILE A 484 18.36 -13.82 36.80
C ILE A 484 17.79 -13.00 35.61
N TYR A 485 16.56 -13.26 35.18
CA TYR A 485 15.92 -12.58 34.05
C TYR A 485 15.16 -11.31 34.48
N ASP A 486 14.61 -11.31 35.71
CA ASP A 486 13.91 -10.14 36.28
C ASP A 486 14.04 -10.12 37.82
N ASP A 487 14.85 -9.23 38.33
CA ASP A 487 15.06 -8.98 39.77
C ASP A 487 14.24 -7.78 40.30
N SER A 488 13.37 -7.22 39.46
CA SER A 488 12.51 -6.05 39.76
C SER A 488 11.06 -6.40 40.03
N SER A 489 10.68 -7.68 40.06
CA SER A 489 9.33 -8.14 40.38
C SER A 489 9.14 -8.37 41.87
N ALA A 490 8.28 -7.58 42.53
CA ALA A 490 7.98 -7.75 43.96
C ALA A 490 7.43 -9.16 44.27
N VAL A 491 6.60 -9.72 43.39
CA VAL A 491 6.01 -11.05 43.54
C VAL A 491 7.07 -12.14 43.52
N ILE A 492 7.99 -12.12 42.53
CA ILE A 492 9.06 -13.13 42.43
C ILE A 492 9.98 -13.07 43.62
N LEU A 493 10.32 -11.84 44.08
CA LEU A 493 11.14 -11.63 45.30
C LEU A 493 10.46 -12.15 46.56
N GLU A 494 9.12 -11.97 46.69
CA GLU A 494 8.32 -12.49 47.79
C GLU A 494 8.27 -14.03 47.76
N HIS A 495 7.97 -14.64 46.60
CA HIS A 495 7.98 -16.09 46.44
C HIS A 495 9.34 -16.70 46.79
N TYR A 496 10.45 -16.04 46.37
CA TYR A 496 11.76 -16.53 46.72
C TYR A 496 12.02 -16.47 48.23
N GLY A 497 11.57 -15.41 48.91
CA GLY A 497 11.60 -15.29 50.36
C GLY A 497 10.81 -16.43 51.03
N ASP A 498 9.62 -16.77 50.56
CA ASP A 498 8.80 -17.86 51.11
C ASP A 498 9.51 -19.23 50.96
N VAL A 499 10.16 -19.45 49.82
CA VAL A 499 10.92 -20.68 49.57
C VAL A 499 12.15 -20.73 50.51
N LEU A 500 12.89 -19.62 50.67
CA LEU A 500 14.04 -19.56 51.55
C LEU A 500 13.67 -19.85 53.02
N ILE A 501 12.51 -19.38 53.48
CA ILE A 501 12.00 -19.75 54.82
C ILE A 501 11.81 -21.27 54.91
N SER A 502 11.28 -21.90 53.87
CA SER A 502 10.97 -23.34 53.87
C SER A 502 12.23 -24.22 53.83
N VAL A 503 13.39 -23.68 53.42
CA VAL A 503 14.70 -24.33 53.46
C VAL A 503 15.56 -23.84 54.63
N GLU A 504 14.96 -23.16 55.61
CA GLU A 504 15.57 -22.68 56.85
C GLU A 504 16.67 -21.57 56.64
N GLU A 505 16.62 -20.79 55.54
CA GLU A 505 17.54 -19.72 55.21
C GLU A 505 16.93 -18.33 55.56
N LEU A 506 16.64 -18.10 56.85
CA LEU A 506 15.90 -16.93 57.34
C LEU A 506 16.56 -15.59 57.00
N ASP A 507 17.87 -15.50 57.22
CA ASP A 507 18.62 -14.22 57.02
C ASP A 507 18.53 -13.79 55.54
N GLU A 508 18.64 -14.73 54.64
CA GLU A 508 18.52 -14.46 53.19
C GLU A 508 17.08 -14.15 52.79
N ALA A 509 16.10 -14.86 53.34
CA ALA A 509 14.68 -14.60 53.10
C ALA A 509 14.29 -13.15 53.45
N LEU A 510 14.74 -12.64 54.58
CA LEU A 510 14.49 -11.25 55.00
C LEU A 510 15.08 -10.23 54.04
N ILE A 511 16.23 -10.52 53.40
CA ILE A 511 16.81 -9.64 52.37
C ILE A 511 15.85 -9.55 51.15
N PHE A 512 15.31 -10.68 50.68
CA PHE A 512 14.41 -10.68 49.54
C PHE A 512 13.04 -10.08 49.86
N TYR A 513 12.48 -10.35 51.03
CA TYR A 513 11.25 -9.70 51.46
C TYR A 513 11.39 -8.17 51.55
N ASN A 514 12.50 -7.69 52.10
CA ASN A 514 12.75 -6.24 52.15
C ASN A 514 12.94 -5.62 50.78
N LYS A 515 13.55 -6.35 49.82
CA LYS A 515 13.62 -5.91 48.43
C LYS A 515 12.22 -5.87 47.78
N ALA A 516 11.38 -6.88 48.01
CA ALA A 516 9.99 -6.91 47.53
C ALA A 516 9.20 -5.72 48.09
N LEU A 517 9.34 -5.43 49.40
CA LEU A 517 8.65 -4.31 50.03
C LEU A 517 9.11 -2.94 49.52
N LEU A 518 10.37 -2.78 49.09
CA LEU A 518 10.82 -1.55 48.43
C LEU A 518 10.14 -1.32 47.07
N LEU A 519 9.67 -2.37 46.41
CA LEU A 519 8.97 -2.28 45.13
C LEU A 519 7.45 -2.17 45.30
N ASP A 520 6.91 -2.63 46.45
CA ASP A 520 5.50 -2.57 46.79
C ASP A 520 5.36 -2.13 48.25
N GLU A 521 5.59 -0.82 48.51
CA GLU A 521 5.67 -0.24 49.85
C GLU A 521 4.36 -0.37 50.64
N ASP A 522 3.21 -0.47 49.97
CA ASP A 522 1.89 -0.56 50.59
C ASP A 522 1.46 -2.00 50.90
N ASN A 523 2.31 -3.01 50.68
CA ASN A 523 2.00 -4.43 50.95
C ASN A 523 1.97 -4.75 52.46
N GLU A 524 0.80 -4.53 53.11
CA GLU A 524 0.62 -4.77 54.56
C GLU A 524 0.85 -6.25 54.93
N GLN A 525 0.57 -7.19 54.01
CA GLN A 525 0.79 -8.62 54.27
C GLN A 525 2.26 -8.95 54.37
N LEU A 526 3.04 -8.43 53.44
CA LEU A 526 4.50 -8.60 53.41
C LEU A 526 5.15 -7.91 54.63
N GLN A 527 4.70 -6.71 55.01
CA GLN A 527 5.16 -6.02 56.25
C GLN A 527 4.90 -6.87 57.47
N THR A 528 3.71 -7.48 57.57
CA THR A 528 3.33 -8.39 58.68
C THR A 528 4.20 -9.64 58.67
N LYS A 529 4.47 -10.24 57.50
CA LYS A 529 5.32 -11.40 57.33
C LYS A 529 6.75 -11.12 57.81
N ILE A 530 7.37 -10.01 57.38
CA ILE A 530 8.73 -9.57 57.82
C ILE A 530 8.76 -9.43 59.34
N SER A 531 7.82 -8.66 59.91
CA SER A 531 7.77 -8.41 61.37
C SER A 531 7.66 -9.69 62.20
N SER A 532 6.97 -10.70 61.68
CA SER A 532 6.81 -12.00 62.36
C SER A 532 8.12 -12.79 62.42
N TYR A 533 9.00 -12.68 61.39
CA TYR A 533 10.27 -13.37 61.35
C TYR A 533 11.38 -12.59 62.05
N GLU A 534 11.39 -11.25 62.07
CA GLU A 534 12.33 -10.44 62.84
C GLU A 534 12.17 -10.59 64.35
N SER A 535 11.06 -11.07 64.84
CA SER A 535 10.78 -11.28 66.25
C SER A 535 11.17 -12.68 66.77
N GLN A 536 11.64 -13.57 65.88
CA GLN A 536 12.13 -14.91 66.21
C GLN A 536 13.66 -14.90 66.35
#